data_40ee8d81d74b9c013f22972ff08ed8ea
#
_entry.id   40ee8d81d74b9c013f22972ff08ed8ea
#
_cell.length_a   1.000
_cell.length_b   1.000
_cell.length_c   1.000
_cell.angle_alpha   90.00
_cell.angle_beta   90.00
_cell.angle_gamma   90.00
#
_symmetry.space_group_name_H-M   'P 1'
#
loop_
_entity.id
_entity.type
_entity.pdbx_description
1 polymer ?
#
loop_
_entity_poly.entity_id
_entity_poly.type
_entity_poly.pdbx_seq_one_letter_code
_entity_poly.pdbx_strand_id
1 'polypeptide(L)'
;TGHYGGNLTHGETYLVDYAPENIKELVIKKNKYVELEIDSVKVYDDLIQPIFNQKCVSCHNKEISRGNLNMDSYSNLLKGGSSGNPINKSEPRKSLLIKRITMPTSELKYMPPDGEPVSFDEIKTLIWWINNLDKSNEILASLKVEDDIKESLEMLYSLNFTEKQWFEKLLIEKLDESLVQNIDNNLFQIKYISDDKKFLSVKYLKKNVNISDIEKLEKVRRNIAYF
;
A
#
# COMPACT_ATOMS: atom_id res chain seq x y z
N THR A 1 6.45 13.73 25.07
CA THR A 1 7.06 12.38 25.25
C THR A 1 6.03 11.27 25.16
N GLY A 2 4.84 11.39 25.77
CA GLY A 2 3.79 10.35 25.72
C GLY A 2 3.23 10.07 24.31
N HIS A 3 3.12 11.09 23.47
CA HIS A 3 2.61 10.96 22.10
C HIS A 3 3.49 10.04 21.24
N TYR A 4 4.82 10.19 21.30
CA TYR A 4 5.73 9.31 20.56
C TYR A 4 5.69 7.85 21.04
N GLY A 5 5.50 7.63 22.34
CA GLY A 5 5.32 6.27 22.88
C GLY A 5 4.02 5.63 22.39
N GLY A 6 2.94 6.39 22.30
CA GLY A 6 1.66 5.95 21.75
C GLY A 6 1.77 5.58 20.27
N ASN A 7 2.43 6.40 19.46
CA ASN A 7 2.64 6.13 18.03
C ASN A 7 3.45 4.83 17.79
N LEU A 8 4.43 4.54 18.64
CA LEU A 8 5.24 3.32 18.54
C LEU A 8 4.49 2.03 18.92
N THR A 9 3.42 2.14 19.69
CA THR A 9 2.68 0.97 20.20
C THR A 9 1.31 0.77 19.54
N HIS A 10 0.71 1.83 19.03
CA HIS A 10 -0.67 1.82 18.54
C HIS A 10 -0.85 2.40 17.12
N GLY A 11 0.24 2.87 16.48
CA GLY A 11 0.17 3.54 15.17
C GLY A 11 0.02 5.07 15.28
N GLU A 12 0.28 5.76 14.19
CA GLU A 12 0.26 7.24 14.15
C GLU A 12 -1.15 7.83 14.27
N THR A 13 -2.16 7.06 13.94
CA THR A 13 -3.57 7.48 13.92
C THR A 13 -4.33 7.17 15.21
N TYR A 14 -3.73 6.48 16.18
CA TYR A 14 -4.42 5.94 17.35
C TYR A 14 -5.26 6.97 18.14
N LEU A 15 -4.87 8.24 18.13
CA LEU A 15 -5.61 9.32 18.79
C LEU A 15 -6.87 9.74 18.03
N VAL A 16 -6.97 9.41 16.76
CA VAL A 16 -8.07 9.83 15.88
C VAL A 16 -8.86 8.66 15.30
N ASP A 17 -8.53 7.42 15.67
CA ASP A 17 -9.19 6.21 15.14
C ASP A 17 -10.71 6.24 15.33
N TYR A 18 -11.18 6.85 16.41
CA TYR A 18 -12.61 6.99 16.73
C TYR A 18 -13.17 8.40 16.40
N ALA A 19 -12.38 9.27 15.76
CA ALA A 19 -12.83 10.59 15.36
C ALA A 19 -13.74 10.51 14.11
N PRO A 20 -14.65 11.49 13.92
CA PRO A 20 -15.38 11.63 12.67
C PRO A 20 -14.43 11.75 11.46
N GLU A 21 -14.85 11.26 10.28
CA GLU A 21 -14.01 11.20 9.08
C GLU A 21 -13.40 12.56 8.68
N ASN A 22 -14.16 13.63 8.79
CA ASN A 22 -13.67 14.99 8.52
C ASN A 22 -12.51 15.43 9.45
N ILE A 23 -12.43 14.88 10.66
CA ILE A 23 -11.32 15.12 11.58
C ILE A 23 -10.15 14.20 11.24
N LYS A 24 -10.41 12.95 10.89
CA LYS A 24 -9.39 12.01 10.44
C LYS A 24 -8.64 12.55 9.21
N GLU A 25 -9.36 13.02 8.20
CA GLU A 25 -8.79 13.61 6.98
C GLU A 25 -7.85 14.82 7.25
N LEU A 26 -8.13 15.60 8.29
CA LEU A 26 -7.30 16.75 8.69
C LEU A 26 -6.01 16.33 9.42
N VAL A 27 -6.05 15.22 10.15
CA VAL A 27 -4.96 14.77 11.03
C VAL A 27 -4.08 13.73 10.36
N ILE A 28 -4.67 12.85 9.55
CA ILE A 28 -3.94 11.84 8.80
C ILE A 28 -3.19 12.56 7.67
N LYS A 29 -1.90 12.75 7.84
CA LYS A 29 -1.03 13.26 6.77
C LYS A 29 -1.16 12.32 5.58
N LYS A 30 -1.58 12.86 4.43
CA LYS A 30 -1.59 12.12 3.17
C LYS A 30 -0.21 11.51 2.93
N ASN A 31 -0.21 10.23 2.72
CA ASN A 31 0.87 9.36 2.26
C ASN A 31 2.29 9.89 2.35
N LYS A 32 3.08 9.21 3.17
CA LYS A 32 4.47 9.56 3.41
C LYS A 32 5.37 9.32 2.19
N TYR A 33 5.00 8.37 1.37
CA TYR A 33 5.72 7.96 0.17
C TYR A 33 4.85 8.13 -1.08
N VAL A 34 5.42 7.83 -2.24
CA VAL A 34 4.74 7.92 -3.54
C VAL A 34 3.59 6.90 -3.58
N GLU A 35 2.46 7.29 -4.14
CA GLU A 35 1.34 6.40 -4.43
C GLU A 35 1.77 5.32 -5.44
N LEU A 36 1.48 4.07 -5.13
CA LEU A 36 1.94 2.91 -5.89
C LEU A 36 0.76 2.03 -6.30
N GLU A 37 0.87 1.42 -7.48
CA GLU A 37 -0.07 0.41 -7.98
C GLU A 37 0.39 -0.99 -7.55
N ILE A 38 -0.40 -1.70 -6.76
CA ILE A 38 -0.04 -2.98 -6.12
C ILE A 38 0.51 -4.02 -7.08
N ASP A 39 -0.01 -4.05 -8.33
CA ASP A 39 0.37 -5.01 -9.36
C ASP A 39 1.80 -4.79 -9.92
N SER A 40 2.43 -3.64 -9.63
CA SER A 40 3.77 -3.29 -10.09
C SER A 40 4.81 -3.15 -8.97
N VAL A 41 4.37 -3.18 -7.72
CA VAL A 41 5.21 -2.91 -6.55
C VAL A 41 6.21 -4.04 -6.31
N LYS A 42 7.49 -3.74 -6.36
CA LYS A 42 8.58 -4.63 -5.91
C LYS A 42 8.83 -4.42 -4.43
N VAL A 43 8.82 -5.52 -3.67
CA VAL A 43 8.89 -5.45 -2.20
C VAL A 43 10.07 -4.62 -1.70
N TYR A 44 11.29 -4.91 -2.13
CA TYR A 44 12.45 -4.18 -1.64
C TYR A 44 12.56 -2.78 -2.25
N ASP A 45 12.53 -2.68 -3.56
CA ASP A 45 12.85 -1.44 -4.27
C ASP A 45 11.82 -0.34 -3.98
N ASP A 46 10.52 -0.71 -3.91
CA ASP A 46 9.44 0.26 -3.82
C ASP A 46 8.91 0.45 -2.39
N LEU A 47 9.09 -0.53 -1.47
CA LEU A 47 8.61 -0.41 -0.10
C LEU A 47 9.72 -0.21 0.92
N ILE A 48 10.84 -0.91 0.79
CA ILE A 48 11.88 -0.93 1.82
C ILE A 48 12.95 0.11 1.56
N GLN A 49 13.47 0.18 0.33
CA GLN A 49 14.52 1.14 -0.02
C GLN A 49 14.09 2.61 0.20
N PRO A 50 12.84 3.03 -0.06
CA PRO A 50 12.37 4.39 0.26
C PRO A 50 12.47 4.73 1.75
N ILE A 51 12.14 3.78 2.67
CA ILE A 51 12.32 3.97 4.11
C ILE A 51 13.79 4.21 4.43
N PHE A 52 14.70 3.40 3.88
CA PHE A 52 16.14 3.57 4.09
C PHE A 52 16.65 4.89 3.50
N ASN A 53 16.21 5.27 2.31
CA ASN A 53 16.61 6.51 1.66
C ASN A 53 16.23 7.73 2.52
N GLN A 54 15.06 7.70 3.12
CA GLN A 54 14.57 8.82 3.95
C GLN A 54 15.23 8.86 5.33
N LYS A 55 15.48 7.69 5.95
CA LYS A 55 15.85 7.61 7.38
C LYS A 55 17.31 7.24 7.63
N CYS A 56 18.00 6.60 6.70
CA CYS A 56 19.28 5.92 6.96
C CYS A 56 20.41 6.35 6.01
N VAL A 57 20.12 6.43 4.71
CA VAL A 57 21.12 6.59 3.64
C VAL A 57 21.90 7.91 3.77
N SER A 58 21.32 8.95 4.35
CA SER A 58 22.06 10.21 4.59
C SER A 58 23.37 10.02 5.36
N CYS A 59 23.46 8.98 6.22
CA CYS A 59 24.64 8.65 7.01
C CYS A 59 25.26 7.29 6.63
N HIS A 60 24.48 6.40 6.03
CA HIS A 60 24.86 5.04 5.69
C HIS A 60 24.85 4.83 4.16
N ASN A 61 25.69 5.56 3.44
CA ASN A 61 25.84 5.50 1.99
C ASN A 61 27.29 5.20 1.61
N LYS A 62 27.56 5.12 0.31
CA LYS A 62 28.88 4.82 -0.22
C LYS A 62 29.96 5.84 0.19
N GLU A 63 29.58 7.09 0.37
CA GLU A 63 30.54 8.18 0.64
C GLU A 63 30.80 8.35 2.15
N ILE A 64 29.77 8.34 2.97
CA ILE A 64 29.85 8.60 4.43
C ILE A 64 30.04 7.31 5.21
N SER A 65 29.34 6.23 4.86
CA SER A 65 29.44 4.87 5.40
C SER A 65 29.70 4.78 6.92
N ARG A 66 28.92 5.51 7.76
CA ARG A 66 29.11 5.47 9.21
C ARG A 66 28.97 4.04 9.73
N GLY A 67 29.94 3.60 10.54
CA GLY A 67 30.02 2.24 11.01
C GLY A 67 30.29 1.22 9.89
N ASN A 68 30.89 1.63 8.77
CA ASN A 68 31.12 0.82 7.57
C ASN A 68 29.85 0.14 7.03
N LEU A 69 28.68 0.69 7.33
CA LEU A 69 27.39 0.21 6.84
C LEU A 69 26.96 1.06 5.65
N ASN A 70 26.64 0.41 4.54
CA ASN A 70 26.06 1.05 3.36
C ASN A 70 24.65 0.47 3.11
N MET A 71 23.65 1.35 3.03
CA MET A 71 22.24 1.03 2.85
C MET A 71 21.67 1.55 1.52
N ASP A 72 22.53 1.94 0.57
CA ASP A 72 22.13 2.42 -0.76
C ASP A 72 21.41 1.36 -1.59
N SER A 73 21.63 0.09 -1.30
CA SER A 73 21.03 -1.02 -2.03
C SER A 73 20.92 -2.27 -1.16
N TYR A 74 20.03 -3.18 -1.57
CA TYR A 74 19.86 -4.48 -0.93
C TYR A 74 21.17 -5.26 -0.76
N SER A 75 21.96 -5.34 -1.83
CA SER A 75 23.23 -6.07 -1.81
C SER A 75 24.26 -5.45 -0.85
N ASN A 76 24.29 -4.13 -0.72
CA ASN A 76 25.20 -3.45 0.21
C ASN A 76 24.73 -3.61 1.67
N LEU A 77 23.46 -3.50 1.92
CA LEU A 77 22.87 -3.74 3.25
C LEU A 77 23.25 -5.13 3.80
N LEU A 78 23.14 -6.16 2.97
CA LEU A 78 23.47 -7.54 3.37
C LEU A 78 24.94 -7.79 3.69
N LYS A 79 25.86 -6.94 3.22
CA LYS A 79 27.29 -7.01 3.60
C LYS A 79 27.50 -6.68 5.07
N GLY A 80 26.56 -5.92 5.66
CA GLY A 80 26.64 -5.45 7.03
C GLY A 80 27.66 -4.35 7.24
N GLY A 81 27.94 -4.06 8.49
CA GLY A 81 28.91 -3.04 8.92
C GLY A 81 29.78 -3.50 10.09
N SER A 82 30.51 -2.56 10.69
CA SER A 82 31.42 -2.84 11.83
C SER A 82 30.74 -3.46 13.04
N SER A 83 29.42 -3.29 13.19
CA SER A 83 28.63 -3.90 14.27
C SER A 83 28.06 -5.29 13.92
N GLY A 84 28.36 -5.78 12.71
CA GLY A 84 27.85 -7.05 12.19
C GLY A 84 26.72 -6.89 11.17
N ASN A 85 26.03 -8.00 10.90
CA ASN A 85 24.90 -8.01 9.97
C ASN A 85 23.68 -7.28 10.58
N PRO A 86 23.10 -6.29 9.91
CA PRO A 86 21.92 -5.58 10.38
C PRO A 86 20.66 -6.45 10.41
N ILE A 87 20.63 -7.53 9.64
CA ILE A 87 19.46 -8.38 9.43
C ILE A 87 19.67 -9.75 10.11
N ASN A 88 18.67 -10.19 10.87
CA ASN A 88 18.60 -11.55 11.44
C ASN A 88 17.28 -12.19 10.97
N LYS A 89 17.33 -13.01 9.91
CA LYS A 89 16.17 -13.68 9.35
C LYS A 89 15.49 -14.64 10.32
N SER A 90 16.27 -15.29 11.19
CA SER A 90 15.73 -16.27 12.15
C SER A 90 14.94 -15.62 13.28
N GLU A 91 15.31 -14.39 13.65
CA GLU A 91 14.66 -13.62 14.72
C GLU A 91 14.57 -12.15 14.31
N PRO A 92 13.63 -11.79 13.39
CA PRO A 92 13.54 -10.47 12.78
C PRO A 92 13.53 -9.32 13.80
N ARG A 93 12.77 -9.45 14.88
CA ARG A 93 12.70 -8.45 15.96
C ARG A 93 14.02 -8.28 16.73
N LYS A 94 14.93 -9.26 16.66
CA LYS A 94 16.28 -9.20 17.22
C LYS A 94 17.34 -8.73 16.22
N SER A 95 16.96 -8.42 14.98
CA SER A 95 17.84 -7.79 14.00
C SER A 95 18.48 -6.54 14.57
N LEU A 96 19.76 -6.32 14.29
CA LEU A 96 20.47 -5.13 14.77
C LEU A 96 19.80 -3.85 14.25
N LEU A 97 19.29 -3.85 13.01
CA LEU A 97 18.48 -2.80 12.46
C LEU A 97 17.29 -2.46 13.38
N ILE A 98 16.44 -3.45 13.67
CA ILE A 98 15.24 -3.24 14.50
C ILE A 98 15.61 -2.77 15.91
N LYS A 99 16.61 -3.39 16.54
CA LYS A 99 17.09 -2.95 17.86
C LYS A 99 17.51 -1.48 17.88
N ARG A 100 18.22 -1.00 16.83
CA ARG A 100 18.70 0.37 16.77
C ARG A 100 17.57 1.40 16.62
N ILE A 101 16.56 1.10 15.83
CA ILE A 101 15.45 2.03 15.56
C ILE A 101 14.37 1.99 16.64
N THR A 102 14.38 0.99 17.55
CA THR A 102 13.37 0.83 18.60
C THR A 102 13.91 1.04 20.03
N MET A 103 15.21 1.27 20.20
CA MET A 103 15.75 1.59 21.53
C MET A 103 15.38 3.05 21.94
N PRO A 104 15.50 3.39 23.23
CA PRO A 104 15.27 4.77 23.69
C PRO A 104 16.11 5.78 22.91
N THR A 105 15.53 6.93 22.56
CA THR A 105 16.21 7.99 21.81
C THR A 105 17.39 8.61 22.56
N SER A 106 17.46 8.41 23.88
CA SER A 106 18.59 8.83 24.73
C SER A 106 19.83 7.93 24.60
N GLU A 107 19.69 6.76 23.97
CA GLU A 107 20.79 5.82 23.81
C GLU A 107 21.71 6.26 22.67
N LEU A 108 23.04 6.24 22.91
CA LEU A 108 24.05 6.61 21.89
C LEU A 108 23.98 5.80 20.60
N LYS A 109 23.37 4.64 20.70
CA LYS A 109 23.24 3.69 19.58
C LYS A 109 21.87 3.75 18.89
N TYR A 110 20.98 4.64 19.31
CA TYR A 110 19.70 4.88 18.66
C TYR A 110 19.90 5.38 17.23
N MET A 111 19.00 4.95 16.32
CA MET A 111 19.00 5.36 14.92
C MET A 111 17.58 5.71 14.47
N PRO A 112 17.41 6.76 13.67
CA PRO A 112 18.42 7.76 13.31
C PRO A 112 18.74 8.68 14.51
N PRO A 113 20.01 9.14 14.68
CA PRO A 113 20.40 10.00 15.82
C PRO A 113 19.78 11.38 15.72
N ASP A 114 19.49 11.83 14.50
CA ASP A 114 18.90 13.11 14.17
C ASP A 114 17.75 12.94 13.20
N GLY A 115 16.80 13.88 13.20
CA GLY A 115 15.66 13.90 12.29
C GLY A 115 14.44 13.15 12.83
N GLU A 116 13.56 12.78 11.92
CA GLU A 116 12.31 12.12 12.27
C GLU A 116 12.53 10.64 12.59
N PRO A 117 12.06 10.15 13.75
CA PRO A 117 12.12 8.71 14.08
C PRO A 117 11.48 7.82 13.00
N VAL A 118 11.88 6.55 12.98
CA VAL A 118 11.19 5.53 12.19
C VAL A 118 9.82 5.31 12.81
N SER A 119 8.75 5.42 12.01
CA SER A 119 7.38 5.30 12.49
C SER A 119 7.00 3.86 12.83
N PHE A 120 5.87 3.69 13.52
CA PHE A 120 5.34 2.37 13.84
C PHE A 120 5.09 1.53 12.59
N ASP A 121 4.45 2.12 11.56
CA ASP A 121 4.14 1.42 10.32
C ASP A 121 5.39 1.09 9.49
N GLU A 122 6.40 1.96 9.50
CA GLU A 122 7.71 1.67 8.90
C GLU A 122 8.40 0.50 9.63
N ILE A 123 8.37 0.47 10.97
CA ILE A 123 8.95 -0.63 11.78
C ILE A 123 8.24 -1.95 11.49
N LYS A 124 6.89 -1.95 11.44
CA LYS A 124 6.10 -3.13 11.08
C LYS A 124 6.46 -3.65 9.69
N THR A 125 6.53 -2.75 8.71
CA THR A 125 6.90 -3.08 7.33
C THR A 125 8.31 -3.67 7.25
N LEU A 126 9.28 -3.10 7.97
CA LEU A 126 10.65 -3.62 8.04
C LEU A 126 10.72 -5.01 8.67
N ILE A 127 9.99 -5.25 9.77
CA ILE A 127 9.93 -6.57 10.43
C ILE A 127 9.29 -7.60 9.50
N TRP A 128 8.17 -7.25 8.85
CA TRP A 128 7.51 -8.10 7.86
C TRP A 128 8.44 -8.45 6.70
N TRP A 129 9.15 -7.47 6.14
CA TRP A 129 10.11 -7.70 5.08
C TRP A 129 11.23 -8.65 5.53
N ILE A 130 11.81 -8.49 6.72
CA ILE A 130 12.86 -9.38 7.24
C ILE A 130 12.35 -10.82 7.36
N ASN A 131 11.09 -11.04 7.76
CA ASN A 131 10.45 -12.35 7.76
C ASN A 131 10.32 -12.96 6.35
N ASN A 132 10.20 -12.12 5.33
CA ASN A 132 10.02 -12.49 3.92
C ASN A 132 11.24 -12.12 3.07
N LEU A 133 12.44 -12.16 3.62
CA LEU A 133 13.67 -11.66 2.99
C LEU A 133 13.98 -12.33 1.64
N ASP A 134 13.64 -13.60 1.49
CA ASP A 134 13.75 -14.38 0.24
C ASP A 134 12.83 -13.88 -0.87
N LYS A 135 11.82 -13.11 -0.54
CA LYS A 135 10.84 -12.53 -1.47
C LYS A 135 11.09 -11.06 -1.77
N SER A 136 12.27 -10.54 -1.43
CA SER A 136 12.61 -9.11 -1.61
C SER A 136 12.48 -8.62 -3.05
N ASN A 137 12.67 -9.48 -4.03
CA ASN A 137 12.57 -9.15 -5.47
C ASN A 137 11.19 -9.47 -6.06
N GLU A 138 10.27 -10.04 -5.29
CA GLU A 138 8.94 -10.41 -5.76
C GLU A 138 8.04 -9.18 -5.90
N ILE A 139 7.00 -9.31 -6.74
CA ILE A 139 5.91 -8.34 -6.84
C ILE A 139 4.96 -8.54 -5.66
N LEU A 140 4.59 -7.46 -4.98
CA LEU A 140 3.75 -7.49 -3.77
C LEU A 140 2.43 -8.23 -4.00
N ALA A 141 1.78 -8.01 -5.14
CA ALA A 141 0.52 -8.67 -5.50
C ALA A 141 0.61 -10.20 -5.58
N SER A 142 1.81 -10.77 -5.73
CA SER A 142 2.02 -12.23 -5.73
C SER A 142 2.13 -12.83 -4.33
N LEU A 143 2.21 -11.98 -3.29
CA LEU A 143 2.42 -12.40 -1.92
C LEU A 143 1.12 -12.41 -1.12
N LYS A 144 1.03 -13.35 -0.18
CA LYS A 144 0.03 -13.26 0.88
C LYS A 144 0.54 -12.29 1.95
N VAL A 145 -0.11 -11.13 2.06
CA VAL A 145 0.19 -10.10 3.05
C VAL A 145 -0.85 -10.17 4.16
N GLU A 146 -0.41 -10.16 5.41
CA GLU A 146 -1.29 -10.14 6.59
C GLU A 146 -2.01 -8.80 6.71
N ASP A 147 -3.22 -8.79 7.27
CA ASP A 147 -4.10 -7.60 7.26
C ASP A 147 -3.48 -6.42 8.02
N ASP A 148 -2.78 -6.67 9.13
CA ASP A 148 -2.08 -5.63 9.89
C ASP A 148 -0.91 -4.98 9.13
N ILE A 149 -0.32 -5.70 8.17
CA ILE A 149 0.70 -5.16 7.28
C ILE A 149 0.06 -4.40 6.11
N LYS A 150 -1.08 -4.89 5.57
CA LYS A 150 -1.84 -4.16 4.56
C LYS A 150 -2.19 -2.75 5.05
N GLU A 151 -2.73 -2.64 6.28
CA GLU A 151 -3.03 -1.34 6.91
C GLU A 151 -1.80 -0.43 6.94
N SER A 152 -0.62 -0.94 7.34
CA SER A 152 0.61 -0.15 7.35
C SER A 152 1.05 0.28 5.95
N LEU A 153 0.91 -0.58 4.94
CA LEU A 153 1.26 -0.27 3.56
C LEU A 153 0.26 0.70 2.92
N GLU A 154 -1.03 0.61 3.26
CA GLU A 154 -2.03 1.61 2.88
C GLU A 154 -1.69 2.98 3.45
N MET A 155 -1.30 3.07 4.72
CA MET A 155 -0.91 4.31 5.38
C MET A 155 0.36 4.93 4.78
N LEU A 156 1.36 4.11 4.46
CA LEU A 156 2.65 4.58 3.95
C LEU A 156 2.61 4.92 2.45
N TYR A 157 1.88 4.14 1.64
CA TYR A 157 1.99 4.14 0.17
C TYR A 157 0.65 4.28 -0.56
N SER A 158 -0.47 4.46 0.13
CA SER A 158 -1.84 4.41 -0.45
C SER A 158 -2.14 3.17 -1.26
N LEU A 159 -1.52 2.05 -0.92
CA LEU A 159 -1.79 0.79 -1.59
C LEU A 159 -3.22 0.35 -1.34
N ASN A 160 -3.94 0.03 -2.41
CA ASN A 160 -5.29 -0.51 -2.31
C ASN A 160 -5.24 -2.04 -2.40
N PHE A 161 -5.52 -2.72 -1.27
CA PHE A 161 -5.59 -4.18 -1.18
C PHE A 161 -7.00 -4.75 -1.42
N THR A 162 -7.96 -3.91 -1.78
CA THR A 162 -9.29 -4.38 -2.17
C THR A 162 -9.17 -5.27 -3.40
N GLU A 163 -9.71 -6.47 -3.30
CA GLU A 163 -9.68 -7.40 -4.43
C GLU A 163 -10.44 -6.80 -5.60
N LYS A 164 -9.73 -6.54 -6.72
CA LYS A 164 -10.38 -6.03 -7.94
C LYS A 164 -11.42 -7.03 -8.39
N GLN A 165 -12.63 -6.55 -8.61
CA GLN A 165 -13.70 -7.38 -9.18
C GLN A 165 -13.26 -7.96 -10.52
N TRP A 166 -13.78 -9.13 -10.87
CA TRP A 166 -13.36 -9.87 -12.08
C TRP A 166 -13.43 -9.00 -13.35
N PHE A 167 -14.43 -8.11 -13.45
CA PHE A 167 -14.63 -7.23 -14.59
C PHE A 167 -13.60 -6.09 -14.64
N GLU A 168 -13.07 -5.60 -13.49
CA GLU A 168 -12.07 -4.54 -13.42
C GLU A 168 -10.70 -4.99 -13.98
N LYS A 169 -10.49 -6.30 -14.09
CA LYS A 169 -9.30 -6.91 -14.73
C LYS A 169 -9.39 -6.89 -16.26
N LEU A 170 -10.52 -6.52 -16.83
CA LEU A 170 -10.72 -6.47 -18.28
C LEU A 170 -10.27 -5.12 -18.85
N LEU A 171 -9.48 -5.18 -19.92
CA LEU A 171 -9.08 -3.99 -20.68
C LEU A 171 -10.24 -3.57 -21.60
N ILE A 172 -11.16 -2.76 -21.08
CA ILE A 172 -12.31 -2.23 -21.80
C ILE A 172 -12.21 -0.71 -21.88
N GLU A 173 -12.53 -0.16 -23.04
CA GLU A 173 -12.58 1.29 -23.25
C GLU A 173 -13.69 1.93 -22.41
N LYS A 174 -13.44 3.19 -22.00
CA LYS A 174 -14.43 3.98 -21.28
C LYS A 174 -15.69 4.15 -22.14
N LEU A 175 -16.83 3.96 -21.52
CA LEU A 175 -18.11 4.06 -22.16
C LEU A 175 -18.48 5.53 -22.44
N ASP A 176 -19.03 5.80 -23.62
CA ASP A 176 -19.66 7.07 -23.90
C ASP A 176 -20.97 7.19 -23.11
N GLU A 177 -21.03 8.15 -22.21
CA GLU A 177 -22.20 8.37 -21.34
C GLU A 177 -23.49 8.63 -22.14
N SER A 178 -23.38 9.19 -23.34
CA SER A 178 -24.53 9.41 -24.23
C SER A 178 -25.21 8.12 -24.65
N LEU A 179 -24.45 7.02 -24.80
CA LEU A 179 -25.01 5.71 -25.14
C LEU A 179 -25.85 5.14 -23.99
N VAL A 180 -25.47 5.40 -22.75
CA VAL A 180 -26.21 4.95 -21.55
C VAL A 180 -27.49 5.77 -21.38
N GLN A 181 -27.41 7.10 -21.59
CA GLN A 181 -28.57 8.01 -21.49
C GLN A 181 -29.67 7.70 -22.50
N ASN A 182 -29.32 7.16 -23.67
CA ASN A 182 -30.25 6.79 -24.72
C ASN A 182 -30.93 5.43 -24.51
N ILE A 183 -30.57 4.68 -23.46
CA ILE A 183 -31.22 3.40 -23.12
C ILE A 183 -32.54 3.67 -22.39
N ASP A 184 -33.61 2.96 -22.82
CA ASP A 184 -34.94 3.12 -22.25
C ASP A 184 -35.02 2.70 -20.79
N ASN A 185 -35.16 3.68 -19.89
CA ASN A 185 -35.26 3.47 -18.44
C ASN A 185 -36.56 2.76 -17.99
N ASN A 186 -37.57 2.62 -18.88
CA ASN A 186 -38.77 1.80 -18.61
C ASN A 186 -38.49 0.31 -18.85
N LEU A 187 -37.44 0.00 -19.64
CA LEU A 187 -37.01 -1.38 -19.91
C LEU A 187 -35.87 -1.84 -19.01
N PHE A 188 -34.95 -0.93 -18.66
CA PHE A 188 -33.72 -1.26 -17.96
C PHE A 188 -33.45 -0.31 -16.82
N GLN A 189 -33.06 -0.85 -15.68
CA GLN A 189 -32.39 -0.10 -14.63
C GLN A 189 -30.88 -0.28 -14.80
N ILE A 190 -30.16 0.82 -14.98
CA ILE A 190 -28.72 0.82 -15.22
C ILE A 190 -27.99 1.52 -14.07
N LYS A 191 -26.89 0.92 -13.61
CA LYS A 191 -26.00 1.52 -12.62
C LYS A 191 -24.55 1.35 -13.06
N TYR A 192 -23.75 2.38 -12.90
CA TYR A 192 -22.30 2.25 -12.96
C TYR A 192 -21.83 1.50 -11.70
N ILE A 193 -20.92 0.56 -11.87
CA ILE A 193 -20.37 -0.28 -10.80
C ILE A 193 -18.85 -0.14 -10.65
N SER A 194 -18.23 0.74 -11.44
CA SER A 194 -16.82 1.13 -11.33
C SER A 194 -16.69 2.64 -11.29
N ASP A 195 -15.70 3.15 -10.54
CA ASP A 195 -15.47 4.60 -10.38
C ASP A 195 -15.09 5.28 -11.69
N ASP A 196 -14.39 4.57 -12.57
CA ASP A 196 -13.99 5.02 -13.90
C ASP A 196 -15.13 4.98 -14.93
N LYS A 197 -16.34 4.57 -14.52
CA LYS A 197 -17.56 4.45 -15.33
C LYS A 197 -17.42 3.56 -16.57
N LYS A 198 -16.55 2.56 -16.52
CA LYS A 198 -16.38 1.59 -17.61
C LYS A 198 -17.39 0.46 -17.56
N PHE A 199 -17.88 0.11 -16.39
CA PHE A 199 -18.72 -1.07 -16.20
C PHE A 199 -20.10 -0.75 -15.68
N LEU A 200 -21.08 -1.51 -16.19
CA LEU A 200 -22.50 -1.37 -15.89
C LEU A 200 -23.06 -2.64 -15.25
N SER A 201 -23.96 -2.45 -14.29
CA SER A 201 -24.96 -3.43 -13.92
C SER A 201 -26.28 -3.04 -14.57
N VAL A 202 -26.90 -3.96 -15.28
CA VAL A 202 -28.14 -3.75 -16.01
C VAL A 202 -29.19 -4.71 -15.48
N LYS A 203 -30.34 -4.22 -15.11
CA LYS A 203 -31.48 -5.02 -14.68
C LYS A 203 -32.63 -4.80 -15.63
N TYR A 204 -33.14 -5.89 -16.25
CA TYR A 204 -34.33 -5.86 -17.08
C TYR A 204 -35.60 -5.78 -16.19
N LEU A 205 -36.53 -4.89 -16.51
CA LEU A 205 -37.64 -4.55 -15.64
C LEU A 205 -38.95 -5.30 -15.98
N LYS A 206 -39.06 -5.95 -17.14
CA LYS A 206 -40.25 -6.71 -17.54
C LYS A 206 -40.15 -8.17 -17.08
N LYS A 207 -41.33 -8.80 -16.87
CA LYS A 207 -41.43 -10.23 -16.50
C LYS A 207 -41.00 -11.18 -17.60
N ASN A 208 -41.32 -10.86 -18.86
CA ASN A 208 -41.02 -11.70 -20.01
C ASN A 208 -39.89 -11.05 -20.82
N VAL A 209 -38.83 -11.79 -21.05
CA VAL A 209 -37.68 -11.33 -21.84
C VAL A 209 -38.08 -11.27 -23.31
N ASN A 210 -37.85 -10.12 -23.95
CA ASN A 210 -38.00 -9.93 -25.37
C ASN A 210 -36.61 -9.64 -26.00
N ILE A 211 -36.24 -10.44 -26.99
CA ILE A 211 -34.94 -10.33 -27.68
C ILE A 211 -34.74 -8.93 -28.26
N SER A 212 -35.77 -8.33 -28.86
CA SER A 212 -35.67 -7.00 -29.41
C SER A 212 -35.41 -5.89 -28.37
N ASP A 213 -35.77 -6.12 -27.10
CA ASP A 213 -35.43 -5.20 -26.03
C ASP A 213 -33.94 -5.36 -25.66
N ILE A 214 -33.42 -6.60 -25.64
CA ILE A 214 -32.02 -6.90 -25.32
C ILE A 214 -31.06 -6.35 -26.40
N GLU A 215 -31.48 -6.39 -27.68
CA GLU A 215 -30.70 -5.82 -28.80
C GLU A 215 -30.41 -4.33 -28.64
N LYS A 216 -31.23 -3.60 -27.88
CA LYS A 216 -30.96 -2.19 -27.53
C LYS A 216 -29.73 -1.95 -26.71
N LEU A 217 -29.20 -3.00 -26.04
CA LEU A 217 -27.97 -2.97 -25.24
C LEU A 217 -26.71 -3.26 -26.08
N GLU A 218 -26.84 -3.57 -27.37
CA GLU A 218 -25.73 -4.01 -28.22
C GLU A 218 -24.52 -3.06 -28.17
N LYS A 219 -24.76 -1.74 -28.17
CA LYS A 219 -23.69 -0.72 -28.15
C LYS A 219 -22.92 -0.66 -26.85
N VAL A 220 -23.51 -1.14 -25.74
CA VAL A 220 -22.92 -1.11 -24.40
C VAL A 220 -22.58 -2.51 -23.89
N ARG A 221 -22.84 -3.57 -24.65
CA ARG A 221 -22.75 -4.98 -24.22
C ARG A 221 -21.41 -5.37 -23.60
N ARG A 222 -20.30 -4.82 -24.13
CA ARG A 222 -18.95 -5.12 -23.64
C ARG A 222 -18.68 -4.53 -22.24
N ASN A 223 -19.45 -3.51 -21.89
CA ASN A 223 -19.34 -2.81 -20.61
C ASN A 223 -20.32 -3.36 -19.57
N ILE A 224 -21.17 -4.33 -19.91
CA ILE A 224 -22.10 -4.95 -18.96
C ILE A 224 -21.37 -6.07 -18.21
N ALA A 225 -21.14 -5.86 -16.92
CA ALA A 225 -20.55 -6.87 -16.05
C ALA A 225 -21.63 -7.76 -15.40
N TYR A 226 -22.81 -7.18 -15.12
CA TYR A 226 -23.95 -7.90 -14.53
C TYR A 226 -25.23 -7.56 -15.32
N PHE A 227 -26.00 -8.61 -15.63
CA PHE A 227 -27.28 -8.53 -16.33
C PHE A 227 -28.40 -9.25 -15.57
#